data_3301b0e3812d05f6de71a34d41f4afaa
#
_entry.id   3301b0e3812d05f6de71a34d41f4afaa
#
_cell.length_a   1.000
_cell.length_b   1.000
_cell.length_c   1.000
_cell.angle_alpha   90.00
_cell.angle_beta   90.00
_cell.angle_gamma   90.00
#
_symmetry.space_group_name_H-M   'P 1'
#
loop_
_entity.id
_entity.type
_entity.pdbx_description
1 polymer ?
#
loop_
_entity_poly.entity_id
_entity_poly.type
_entity_poly.pdbx_seq_one_letter_code
_entity_poly.pdbx_strand_id
1 'polypeptide(L)'
;MKKALLTAIICTFAALQSCSSGKRSFATAMKGTETTNSTTGYTAAIREIADKGEFWNTLFTLVSNGSSKENVCISPLSAQLALSMTAAGATGETQEQMYNAMQLTGDINKSSKEIISSIAAPNEQCEVKIANSIWVNEKLDVKENFINTNKEYFGAVVENVPFNKATLSRINGWCSDKTNGKIKSILDEIKKDQRMFLLNALYFKGAWRKEFNEGNTQEKPFTCKDGTKVNVPMMNQSLRTSYYEDNAMQIASMPFKGGYQMLLILPSEETGDAELSKHLAGNFRNSLAQMTTCEVDLSMPRFKSEFSTSLKEPLKTMGAERAFGDNAQFDGISDTPLFIDNVIQKTYISVDEKGAEAAAVTAISMALTSMPRPVEKKVMNLNRPFLYIITDYAAEKILFIGKVGNPNEK
;
A
#
# COMPACT_ATOMS: atom_id res chain seq x y z
N MET A 1 3.76 -72.52 -15.05
CA MET A 1 3.31 -72.57 -16.44
C MET A 1 2.62 -71.26 -16.81
N LYS A 2 3.06 -70.68 -17.93
CA LYS A 2 2.45 -69.62 -18.73
C LYS A 2 2.47 -68.21 -18.12
N LYS A 3 3.41 -67.42 -18.54
CA LYS A 3 3.71 -66.65 -19.76
C LYS A 3 3.12 -65.22 -19.66
N ALA A 4 4.08 -64.32 -19.66
CA ALA A 4 3.99 -62.89 -19.81
C ALA A 4 3.19 -62.43 -21.06
N LEU A 5 2.60 -61.30 -20.98
CA LEU A 5 2.48 -60.42 -22.15
C LEU A 5 2.74 -58.97 -21.74
N LEU A 6 3.81 -58.47 -22.26
CA LEU A 6 4.25 -57.10 -22.23
C LEU A 6 3.44 -56.37 -23.32
N THR A 7 2.72 -55.33 -22.96
CA THR A 7 2.18 -54.41 -23.97
C THR A 7 2.70 -53.01 -23.69
N ALA A 8 3.65 -52.60 -24.53
CA ALA A 8 4.20 -51.27 -24.57
C ALA A 8 3.12 -50.33 -25.13
N ILE A 9 2.73 -49.31 -24.37
CA ILE A 9 1.96 -48.18 -24.86
C ILE A 9 2.95 -47.03 -25.09
N ILE A 10 3.14 -46.75 -26.37
CA ILE A 10 3.83 -45.59 -26.87
C ILE A 10 2.90 -44.39 -26.65
N CYS A 11 3.15 -43.55 -25.67
CA CYS A 11 2.50 -42.24 -25.56
C CYS A 11 3.27 -41.22 -26.42
N THR A 12 2.66 -40.91 -27.52
CA THR A 12 3.01 -39.76 -28.38
C THR A 12 2.87 -38.47 -27.58
N PHE A 13 4.00 -37.76 -27.44
CA PHE A 13 4.03 -36.38 -26.95
C PHE A 13 3.33 -35.50 -27.98
N ALA A 14 2.09 -35.09 -27.71
CA ALA A 14 1.49 -33.96 -28.37
C ALA A 14 2.02 -32.69 -27.71
N ALA A 15 2.83 -31.94 -28.44
CA ALA A 15 3.26 -30.62 -28.05
C ALA A 15 2.05 -29.69 -28.01
N LEU A 16 1.58 -29.39 -26.80
CA LEU A 16 0.70 -28.25 -26.57
C LEU A 16 1.55 -26.98 -26.65
N GLN A 17 1.53 -26.36 -27.81
CA GLN A 17 1.86 -24.94 -27.94
C GLN A 17 0.85 -24.16 -27.12
N SER A 18 1.24 -23.74 -25.91
CA SER A 18 0.52 -22.74 -25.18
C SER A 18 0.67 -21.42 -25.94
N CYS A 19 -0.44 -20.90 -26.43
CA CYS A 19 -0.55 -19.52 -26.87
C CYS A 19 -0.02 -18.61 -25.78
N SER A 20 1.10 -17.94 -26.07
CA SER A 20 1.55 -16.76 -25.34
C SER A 20 0.58 -15.63 -25.69
N SER A 21 -0.50 -15.51 -24.90
CA SER A 21 -1.35 -14.33 -24.95
C SER A 21 -0.58 -13.13 -24.45
N GLY A 22 -0.17 -12.32 -25.38
CA GLY A 22 -0.01 -10.87 -25.34
C GLY A 22 0.40 -10.21 -24.04
N LYS A 23 1.69 -10.28 -23.67
CA LYS A 23 2.33 -9.17 -22.98
C LYS A 23 2.41 -8.00 -23.96
N ARG A 24 1.34 -7.20 -24.08
CA ARG A 24 1.47 -5.87 -24.67
C ARG A 24 2.22 -5.03 -23.67
N SER A 25 3.47 -4.71 -23.98
CA SER A 25 4.37 -3.97 -23.13
C SER A 25 3.83 -2.55 -22.90
N PHE A 26 3.98 -2.06 -21.71
CA PHE A 26 3.80 -0.68 -21.27
C PHE A 26 4.52 0.35 -22.17
N ALA A 27 5.44 -0.12 -23.01
CA ALA A 27 6.25 0.69 -23.92
C ALA A 27 5.45 1.39 -25.03
N THR A 28 4.22 0.95 -25.33
CA THR A 28 3.48 1.51 -26.48
C THR A 28 2.64 2.73 -26.12
N ALA A 29 2.28 2.91 -24.85
CA ALA A 29 1.49 4.06 -24.39
C ALA A 29 2.31 5.35 -24.16
N MET A 30 3.65 5.27 -24.17
CA MET A 30 4.53 6.42 -23.90
C MET A 30 5.26 6.99 -25.13
N LYS A 31 4.81 6.71 -26.34
CA LYS A 31 5.34 7.36 -27.55
C LYS A 31 4.68 8.70 -27.86
N GLY A 32 4.94 9.68 -27.02
CA GLY A 32 4.47 11.04 -27.29
C GLY A 32 4.82 12.01 -26.19
N THR A 33 6.05 12.42 -26.11
CA THR A 33 6.55 13.77 -25.81
C THR A 33 8.05 13.70 -25.55
N GLU A 34 8.83 14.07 -26.53
CA GLU A 34 10.25 14.36 -26.37
C GLU A 34 10.38 15.74 -25.73
N THR A 35 10.87 15.78 -24.50
CA THR A 35 11.46 16.99 -23.92
C THR A 35 12.60 16.63 -22.98
N THR A 36 13.80 16.94 -23.47
CA THR A 36 15.08 17.28 -22.81
C THR A 36 15.64 16.46 -21.64
N ASN A 37 16.71 15.83 -21.92
CA ASN A 37 17.97 15.32 -21.33
C ASN A 37 18.20 15.10 -19.82
N SER A 38 17.35 15.49 -18.89
CA SER A 38 17.42 15.06 -17.48
C SER A 38 16.29 14.10 -17.09
N THR A 39 15.25 14.04 -17.89
CA THR A 39 14.05 13.23 -17.71
C THR A 39 14.21 11.78 -18.19
N THR A 40 15.21 11.51 -19.05
CA THR A 40 15.36 10.21 -19.72
C THR A 40 15.80 9.08 -18.77
N GLY A 41 16.70 9.35 -17.84
CA GLY A 41 17.16 8.35 -16.86
C GLY A 41 16.08 8.00 -15.82
N TYR A 42 15.35 9.01 -15.35
CA TYR A 42 14.24 8.88 -14.42
C TYR A 42 13.06 8.11 -15.02
N THR A 43 12.70 8.42 -16.26
CA THR A 43 11.63 7.73 -17.01
C THR A 43 11.96 6.26 -17.29
N ALA A 44 13.22 5.93 -17.56
CA ALA A 44 13.67 4.55 -17.76
C ALA A 44 13.60 3.73 -16.47
N ALA A 45 14.00 4.31 -15.33
CA ALA A 45 13.92 3.67 -14.01
C ALA A 45 12.47 3.39 -13.60
N ILE A 46 11.56 4.35 -13.83
CA ILE A 46 10.12 4.17 -13.54
C ILE A 46 9.52 3.09 -14.44
N ARG A 47 9.88 3.02 -15.71
CA ARG A 47 9.42 1.95 -16.61
C ARG A 47 9.88 0.57 -16.15
N GLU A 48 11.12 0.43 -15.73
CA GLU A 48 11.64 -0.84 -15.23
C GLU A 48 10.92 -1.29 -13.95
N ILE A 49 10.56 -0.36 -13.04
CA ILE A 49 9.78 -0.64 -11.85
C ILE A 49 8.35 -1.01 -12.23
N ALA A 50 7.73 -0.32 -13.17
CA ALA A 50 6.38 -0.60 -13.64
C ALA A 50 6.28 -1.96 -14.34
N ASP A 51 7.31 -2.35 -15.09
CA ASP A 51 7.34 -3.63 -15.81
C ASP A 51 7.57 -4.85 -14.88
N LYS A 52 8.24 -4.65 -13.74
CA LYS A 52 8.64 -5.73 -12.83
C LYS A 52 7.97 -5.64 -11.46
N GLY A 53 7.52 -4.45 -11.07
CA GLY A 53 6.97 -4.18 -9.75
C GLY A 53 5.51 -4.60 -9.63
N GLU A 54 5.13 -4.99 -8.43
CA GLU A 54 3.73 -5.12 -8.07
C GLU A 54 3.08 -3.73 -7.95
N PHE A 55 1.75 -3.66 -8.08
CA PHE A 55 0.97 -2.41 -7.99
C PHE A 55 1.39 -1.52 -6.80
N TRP A 56 1.54 -2.12 -5.62
CA TRP A 56 1.88 -1.40 -4.39
C TRP A 56 3.23 -0.67 -4.46
N ASN A 57 4.25 -1.33 -5.03
CA ASN A 57 5.59 -0.75 -5.13
C ASN A 57 5.66 0.33 -6.21
N THR A 58 5.03 0.09 -7.35
CA THR A 58 4.95 1.08 -8.44
C THR A 58 4.23 2.34 -7.97
N LEU A 59 3.06 2.19 -7.32
CA LEU A 59 2.30 3.32 -6.80
C LEU A 59 3.10 4.10 -5.74
N PHE A 60 3.72 3.39 -4.79
CA PHE A 60 4.53 4.02 -3.75
C PHE A 60 5.72 4.79 -4.32
N THR A 61 6.41 4.21 -5.30
CA THR A 61 7.56 4.86 -5.96
C THR A 61 7.14 6.15 -6.65
N LEU A 62 6.03 6.12 -7.40
CA LEU A 62 5.52 7.30 -8.09
C LEU A 62 5.11 8.41 -7.12
N VAL A 63 4.38 8.06 -6.04
CA VAL A 63 3.97 9.01 -5.01
C VAL A 63 5.17 9.57 -4.25
N SER A 64 6.11 8.71 -3.85
CA SER A 64 7.31 9.12 -3.10
C SER A 64 8.20 10.06 -3.91
N ASN A 65 8.35 9.79 -5.20
CA ASN A 65 9.14 10.63 -6.11
C ASN A 65 8.47 11.97 -6.44
N GLY A 66 7.13 12.00 -6.44
CA GLY A 66 6.36 13.23 -6.67
C GLY A 66 6.16 14.08 -5.41
N SER A 67 6.57 13.59 -4.24
CA SER A 67 6.39 14.27 -2.95
C SER A 67 7.61 15.10 -2.56
N SER A 68 7.36 16.32 -2.07
CA SER A 68 8.37 17.14 -1.39
C SER A 68 8.54 16.81 0.10
N LYS A 69 7.67 15.95 0.65
CA LYS A 69 7.71 15.52 2.04
C LYS A 69 8.80 14.48 2.27
N GLU A 70 9.46 14.55 3.42
CA GLU A 70 10.43 13.53 3.83
C GLU A 70 9.72 12.24 4.27
N ASN A 71 8.56 12.38 4.92
CA ASN A 71 7.72 11.26 5.32
C ASN A 71 6.60 11.06 4.31
N VAL A 72 6.52 9.87 3.76
CA VAL A 72 5.47 9.46 2.80
C VAL A 72 4.80 8.20 3.32
N CYS A 73 3.48 8.15 3.26
CA CYS A 73 2.74 6.96 3.63
C CYS A 73 1.52 6.80 2.74
N ILE A 74 1.39 5.66 2.08
CA ILE A 74 0.20 5.31 1.31
C ILE A 74 -0.37 3.96 1.73
N SER A 75 -1.61 3.73 1.36
CA SER A 75 -2.26 2.44 1.42
C SER A 75 -2.56 1.92 0.02
N PRO A 76 -1.71 1.07 -0.54
CA PRO A 76 -1.94 0.53 -1.88
C PRO A 76 -3.22 -0.30 -1.97
N LEU A 77 -3.46 -1.16 -0.99
CA LEU A 77 -4.68 -1.99 -0.96
C LEU A 77 -5.95 -1.14 -0.95
N SER A 78 -5.96 -0.10 -0.13
CA SER A 78 -7.12 0.79 -0.02
C SER A 78 -7.32 1.62 -1.30
N ALA A 79 -6.24 2.06 -1.96
CA ALA A 79 -6.29 2.70 -3.27
C ALA A 79 -6.83 1.76 -4.35
N GLN A 80 -6.38 0.50 -4.37
CA GLN A 80 -6.85 -0.53 -5.29
C GLN A 80 -8.35 -0.79 -5.12
N LEU A 81 -8.85 -0.89 -3.87
CA LEU A 81 -10.26 -1.06 -3.58
C LEU A 81 -11.09 0.15 -4.04
N ALA A 82 -10.63 1.38 -3.79
CA ALA A 82 -11.31 2.60 -4.24
C ALA A 82 -11.42 2.68 -5.77
N LEU A 83 -10.36 2.32 -6.46
CA LEU A 83 -10.36 2.26 -7.93
C LEU A 83 -11.25 1.14 -8.45
N SER A 84 -11.27 -0.03 -7.80
CA SER A 84 -12.14 -1.15 -8.15
C SER A 84 -13.61 -0.78 -8.08
N MET A 85 -14.02 0.04 -7.10
CA MET A 85 -15.37 0.59 -6.98
C MET A 85 -15.78 1.34 -8.24
N THR A 86 -14.91 2.20 -8.76
CA THR A 86 -15.19 3.00 -9.95
C THR A 86 -15.09 2.17 -11.22
N ALA A 87 -14.13 1.24 -11.29
CA ALA A 87 -13.96 0.32 -12.40
C ALA A 87 -15.18 -0.61 -12.59
N ALA A 88 -15.95 -0.88 -11.53
CA ALA A 88 -17.23 -1.60 -11.62
C ALA A 88 -18.29 -0.87 -12.47
N GLY A 89 -18.15 0.45 -12.65
CA GLY A 89 -19.01 1.25 -13.53
C GLY A 89 -18.33 1.71 -14.83
N ALA A 90 -17.07 1.33 -15.04
CA ALA A 90 -16.33 1.62 -16.26
C ALA A 90 -16.66 0.59 -17.35
N THR A 91 -16.55 1.01 -18.61
CA THR A 91 -16.73 0.16 -19.79
C THR A 91 -15.57 0.37 -20.77
N GLY A 92 -15.48 -0.54 -21.74
CA GLY A 92 -14.54 -0.43 -22.86
C GLY A 92 -13.08 -0.21 -22.44
N GLU A 93 -12.41 0.68 -23.14
CA GLU A 93 -10.98 0.95 -22.95
C GLU A 93 -10.68 1.57 -21.57
N THR A 94 -11.61 2.33 -20.99
CA THR A 94 -11.44 2.88 -19.63
C THR A 94 -11.34 1.77 -18.59
N GLN A 95 -12.22 0.78 -18.66
CA GLN A 95 -12.19 -0.38 -17.79
C GLN A 95 -10.90 -1.19 -17.96
N GLU A 96 -10.51 -1.45 -19.23
CA GLU A 96 -9.27 -2.18 -19.52
C GLU A 96 -8.04 -1.47 -18.94
N GLN A 97 -7.91 -0.16 -19.15
CA GLN A 97 -6.81 0.64 -18.60
C GLN A 97 -6.78 0.61 -17.08
N MET A 98 -7.94 0.74 -16.42
CA MET A 98 -8.02 0.68 -14.96
C MET A 98 -7.62 -0.70 -14.43
N TYR A 99 -8.06 -1.79 -15.04
CA TYR A 99 -7.69 -3.14 -14.65
C TYR A 99 -6.19 -3.40 -14.82
N ASN A 100 -5.63 -2.98 -15.94
CA ASN A 100 -4.20 -3.11 -16.23
C ASN A 100 -3.35 -2.28 -15.26
N ALA A 101 -3.76 -1.04 -14.97
CA ALA A 101 -3.04 -0.18 -14.01
C ALA A 101 -3.04 -0.76 -12.60
N MET A 102 -4.13 -1.40 -12.19
CA MET A 102 -4.26 -2.09 -10.91
C MET A 102 -3.67 -3.51 -10.90
N GLN A 103 -3.24 -4.03 -12.05
CA GLN A 103 -2.78 -5.42 -12.23
C GLN A 103 -3.83 -6.45 -11.77
N LEU A 104 -5.12 -6.15 -11.96
CA LEU A 104 -6.23 -7.00 -11.57
C LEU A 104 -6.73 -7.85 -12.73
N THR A 105 -7.21 -9.05 -12.39
CA THR A 105 -7.83 -9.99 -13.33
C THR A 105 -9.04 -10.65 -12.68
N GLY A 106 -9.95 -11.13 -13.49
CA GLY A 106 -11.13 -11.87 -13.01
C GLY A 106 -12.25 -10.98 -12.46
N ASP A 107 -13.04 -11.52 -11.56
CA ASP A 107 -14.18 -10.82 -10.93
C ASP A 107 -13.68 -9.95 -9.76
N ILE A 108 -13.43 -8.68 -10.05
CA ILE A 108 -12.90 -7.74 -9.06
C ILE A 108 -13.91 -7.41 -7.96
N ASN A 109 -15.21 -7.47 -8.22
CA ASN A 109 -16.23 -7.20 -7.21
C ASN A 109 -16.18 -8.27 -6.12
N LYS A 110 -16.21 -9.54 -6.53
CA LYS A 110 -16.14 -10.69 -5.62
C LYS A 110 -14.83 -10.70 -4.85
N SER A 111 -13.70 -10.54 -5.53
CA SER A 111 -12.38 -10.49 -4.89
C SER A 111 -12.27 -9.36 -3.88
N SER A 112 -12.79 -8.17 -4.19
CA SER A 112 -12.81 -7.03 -3.28
C SER A 112 -13.66 -7.30 -2.03
N LYS A 113 -14.85 -7.91 -2.20
CA LYS A 113 -15.70 -8.31 -1.07
C LYS A 113 -14.99 -9.29 -0.13
N GLU A 114 -14.32 -10.29 -0.69
CA GLU A 114 -13.55 -11.28 0.07
C GLU A 114 -12.40 -10.62 0.85
N ILE A 115 -11.63 -9.72 0.21
CA ILE A 115 -10.55 -8.97 0.84
C ILE A 115 -11.10 -8.11 1.99
N ILE A 116 -12.14 -7.30 1.74
CA ILE A 116 -12.75 -6.42 2.74
C ILE A 116 -13.26 -7.24 3.92
N SER A 117 -13.96 -8.36 3.66
CA SER A 117 -14.48 -9.24 4.71
C SER A 117 -13.38 -9.84 5.56
N SER A 118 -12.25 -10.23 4.94
CA SER A 118 -11.09 -10.79 5.64
C SER A 118 -10.38 -9.78 6.56
N ILE A 119 -10.41 -8.49 6.19
CA ILE A 119 -9.79 -7.40 6.96
C ILE A 119 -10.72 -6.90 8.06
N ALA A 120 -12.03 -6.81 7.75
CA ALA A 120 -13.05 -6.34 8.68
C ALA A 120 -13.43 -7.38 9.76
N ALA A 121 -12.86 -8.59 9.69
CA ALA A 121 -13.12 -9.62 10.70
C ALA A 121 -12.78 -9.07 12.10
N PRO A 122 -13.68 -9.22 13.09
CA PRO A 122 -13.44 -8.70 14.44
C PRO A 122 -12.13 -9.21 15.02
N ASN A 123 -11.29 -8.29 15.44
CA ASN A 123 -10.01 -8.60 16.07
C ASN A 123 -9.78 -7.60 17.23
N GLU A 124 -9.93 -8.08 18.45
CA GLU A 124 -9.78 -7.23 19.66
C GLU A 124 -8.37 -6.65 19.81
N GLN A 125 -7.38 -7.26 19.16
CA GLN A 125 -5.96 -6.90 19.31
C GLN A 125 -5.42 -6.05 18.18
N CYS A 126 -6.19 -5.92 17.08
CA CYS A 126 -5.81 -5.15 15.91
C CYS A 126 -7.06 -4.62 15.20
N GLU A 127 -7.14 -3.33 14.99
CA GLU A 127 -8.25 -2.68 14.31
C GLU A 127 -7.78 -2.13 12.95
N VAL A 128 -8.41 -2.59 11.87
CA VAL A 128 -8.20 -2.07 10.53
C VAL A 128 -9.52 -1.52 10.00
N LYS A 129 -9.55 -0.25 9.66
CA LYS A 129 -10.73 0.39 9.06
C LYS A 129 -10.37 0.93 7.68
N ILE A 130 -11.00 0.37 6.68
CA ILE A 130 -10.95 0.87 5.31
C ILE A 130 -12.27 1.60 5.05
N ALA A 131 -12.19 2.86 4.68
CA ALA A 131 -13.36 3.65 4.34
C ALA A 131 -13.20 4.20 2.92
N ASN A 132 -14.08 3.74 2.04
CA ASN A 132 -14.14 4.15 0.65
C ASN A 132 -15.45 4.89 0.39
N SER A 133 -15.39 5.98 -0.36
CA SER A 133 -16.58 6.68 -0.80
C SER A 133 -16.39 7.29 -2.18
N ILE A 134 -17.50 7.37 -2.91
CA ILE A 134 -17.63 8.06 -4.18
C ILE A 134 -18.64 9.18 -4.00
N TRP A 135 -18.22 10.38 -4.33
CA TRP A 135 -19.07 11.59 -4.28
C TRP A 135 -19.24 12.11 -5.70
N VAL A 136 -20.47 12.12 -6.16
CA VAL A 136 -20.83 12.54 -7.52
C VAL A 136 -21.67 13.81 -7.45
N ASN A 137 -21.40 14.76 -8.35
CA ASN A 137 -22.15 15.99 -8.44
C ASN A 137 -23.62 15.71 -8.79
N GLU A 138 -24.57 16.32 -8.07
CA GLU A 138 -26.02 16.14 -8.27
C GLU A 138 -26.53 16.41 -9.68
N LYS A 139 -25.75 17.12 -10.51
CA LYS A 139 -26.07 17.37 -11.92
C LYS A 139 -25.93 16.14 -12.80
N LEU A 140 -25.40 15.05 -12.27
CA LEU A 140 -25.18 13.79 -12.94
C LEU A 140 -26.11 12.74 -12.35
N ASP A 141 -26.90 12.07 -13.19
CA ASP A 141 -27.76 10.96 -12.75
C ASP A 141 -26.92 9.71 -12.55
N VAL A 142 -26.78 9.26 -11.31
CA VAL A 142 -26.05 8.04 -10.97
C VAL A 142 -26.96 6.83 -11.03
N LYS A 143 -26.57 5.82 -11.78
CA LYS A 143 -27.36 4.60 -11.95
C LYS A 143 -27.49 3.81 -10.66
N GLU A 144 -28.71 3.41 -10.32
CA GLU A 144 -29.01 2.68 -9.10
C GLU A 144 -28.21 1.35 -9.01
N ASN A 145 -28.04 0.67 -10.14
CA ASN A 145 -27.23 -0.56 -10.19
C ASN A 145 -25.79 -0.33 -9.74
N PHE A 146 -25.17 0.80 -10.11
CA PHE A 146 -23.82 1.15 -9.66
C PHE A 146 -23.76 1.40 -8.15
N ILE A 147 -24.76 2.13 -7.61
CA ILE A 147 -24.88 2.36 -6.16
C ILE A 147 -25.02 1.03 -5.41
N ASN A 148 -25.90 0.16 -5.88
CA ASN A 148 -26.15 -1.15 -5.26
C ASN A 148 -24.92 -2.07 -5.31
N THR A 149 -24.22 -2.13 -6.44
CA THR A 149 -22.97 -2.88 -6.60
C THR A 149 -21.93 -2.41 -5.60
N ASN A 150 -21.73 -1.11 -5.49
CA ASN A 150 -20.74 -0.56 -4.55
C ASN A 150 -21.12 -0.80 -3.09
N LYS A 151 -22.40 -0.73 -2.76
CA LYS A 151 -22.90 -1.05 -1.43
C LYS A 151 -22.71 -2.53 -1.08
N GLU A 152 -23.02 -3.42 -2.03
CA GLU A 152 -22.97 -4.87 -1.81
C GLU A 152 -21.55 -5.42 -1.74
N TYR A 153 -20.67 -5.02 -2.67
CA TYR A 153 -19.36 -5.64 -2.81
C TYR A 153 -18.24 -4.88 -2.09
N PHE A 154 -18.42 -3.59 -1.86
CA PHE A 154 -17.38 -2.74 -1.25
C PHE A 154 -17.77 -2.13 0.10
N GLY A 155 -19.04 -2.28 0.52
CA GLY A 155 -19.55 -1.62 1.71
C GLY A 155 -19.39 -0.09 1.65
N ALA A 156 -19.34 0.45 0.45
CA ALA A 156 -18.95 1.81 0.18
C ALA A 156 -20.14 2.79 0.25
N VAL A 157 -19.81 4.03 0.51
CA VAL A 157 -20.74 5.15 0.40
C VAL A 157 -20.65 5.73 -1.01
N VAL A 158 -21.77 5.73 -1.73
CA VAL A 158 -21.91 6.44 -3.00
C VAL A 158 -23.00 7.52 -2.82
N GLU A 159 -22.60 8.78 -2.97
CA GLU A 159 -23.47 9.93 -2.73
C GLU A 159 -23.56 10.83 -3.96
N ASN A 160 -24.78 11.15 -4.35
CA ASN A 160 -25.07 12.13 -5.40
C ASN A 160 -25.56 13.41 -4.71
N VAL A 161 -24.73 14.46 -4.72
CA VAL A 161 -24.91 15.62 -3.85
C VAL A 161 -24.47 16.93 -4.52
N PRO A 162 -25.04 18.08 -4.12
CA PRO A 162 -24.56 19.37 -4.60
C PRO A 162 -23.13 19.63 -4.13
N PHE A 163 -22.25 20.02 -5.03
CA PHE A 163 -20.87 20.36 -4.68
C PHE A 163 -20.79 21.78 -4.13
N ASN A 164 -20.80 21.89 -2.80
CA ASN A 164 -20.80 23.15 -2.04
C ASN A 164 -20.10 22.99 -0.67
N LYS A 165 -20.08 24.07 0.12
CA LYS A 165 -19.44 24.07 1.44
C LYS A 165 -20.09 23.09 2.44
N ALA A 166 -21.39 22.86 2.37
CA ALA A 166 -22.06 21.91 3.25
C ALA A 166 -21.63 20.48 2.96
N THR A 167 -21.49 20.13 1.67
CA THR A 167 -20.97 18.84 1.23
C THR A 167 -19.51 18.67 1.60
N LEU A 168 -18.67 19.70 1.50
CA LEU A 168 -17.30 19.67 1.98
C LEU A 168 -17.22 19.29 3.46
N SER A 169 -18.04 19.95 4.29
CA SER A 169 -18.11 19.65 5.73
C SER A 169 -18.57 18.22 6.00
N ARG A 170 -19.55 17.74 5.23
CA ARG A 170 -20.09 16.37 5.33
C ARG A 170 -19.03 15.33 4.95
N ILE A 171 -18.27 15.55 3.89
CA ILE A 171 -17.16 14.70 3.46
C ILE A 171 -16.08 14.63 4.55
N ASN A 172 -15.66 15.77 5.07
CA ASN A 172 -14.63 15.81 6.11
C ASN A 172 -15.13 15.16 7.42
N GLY A 173 -16.39 15.36 7.79
CA GLY A 173 -17.03 14.68 8.91
C GLY A 173 -17.05 13.16 8.73
N TRP A 174 -17.46 12.68 7.55
CA TRP A 174 -17.43 11.26 7.21
C TRP A 174 -16.01 10.66 7.35
N CYS A 175 -14.98 11.34 6.85
CA CYS A 175 -13.60 10.89 6.97
C CYS A 175 -13.15 10.81 8.43
N SER A 176 -13.48 11.83 9.23
CA SER A 176 -13.20 11.86 10.67
C SER A 176 -13.85 10.69 11.41
N ASP A 177 -15.12 10.45 11.17
CA ASP A 177 -15.87 9.36 11.80
C ASP A 177 -15.29 7.98 11.45
N LYS A 178 -14.94 7.79 10.18
CA LYS A 178 -14.37 6.52 9.70
C LYS A 178 -12.94 6.27 10.18
N THR A 179 -12.23 7.29 10.63
CA THR A 179 -10.83 7.19 11.11
C THR A 179 -10.68 7.49 12.60
N ASN A 180 -11.73 7.32 13.40
CA ASN A 180 -11.72 7.58 14.85
C ASN A 180 -11.22 9.01 15.20
N GLY A 181 -11.53 10.00 14.38
CA GLY A 181 -11.12 11.40 14.58
C GLY A 181 -9.65 11.69 14.24
N LYS A 182 -8.91 10.69 13.70
CA LYS A 182 -7.48 10.87 13.38
C LYS A 182 -7.26 11.69 12.12
N ILE A 183 -8.11 11.51 11.13
CA ILE A 183 -8.11 12.30 9.89
C ILE A 183 -9.30 13.26 9.93
N LYS A 184 -9.05 14.50 10.36
CA LYS A 184 -10.13 15.49 10.56
C LYS A 184 -10.66 16.09 9.25
N SER A 185 -9.86 16.11 8.19
CA SER A 185 -10.24 16.58 6.87
C SER A 185 -9.52 15.80 5.80
N ILE A 186 -10.18 15.56 4.67
CA ILE A 186 -9.60 14.89 3.48
C ILE A 186 -9.59 15.83 2.29
N LEU A 187 -10.49 16.82 2.28
CA LEU A 187 -10.61 17.86 1.26
C LEU A 187 -10.54 19.24 1.90
N ASP A 188 -9.86 20.18 1.22
CA ASP A 188 -9.82 21.58 1.61
C ASP A 188 -10.88 22.42 0.88
N GLU A 189 -11.21 22.04 -0.37
CA GLU A 189 -12.22 22.71 -1.18
C GLU A 189 -12.99 21.76 -2.09
N ILE A 190 -14.18 22.20 -2.54
CA ILE A 190 -14.95 21.57 -3.62
C ILE A 190 -15.37 22.66 -4.59
N LYS A 191 -15.08 22.47 -5.88
CA LYS A 191 -15.50 23.35 -6.96
C LYS A 191 -16.80 22.86 -7.59
N LYS A 192 -17.67 23.79 -8.00
CA LYS A 192 -19.02 23.49 -8.53
C LYS A 192 -19.02 22.77 -9.87
N ASP A 193 -17.91 22.85 -10.62
CA ASP A 193 -17.71 22.23 -11.93
C ASP A 193 -17.08 20.85 -11.85
N GLN A 194 -16.59 20.44 -10.69
CA GLN A 194 -16.09 19.09 -10.48
C GLN A 194 -17.22 18.07 -10.59
N ARG A 195 -16.89 16.86 -11.07
CA ARG A 195 -17.87 15.82 -11.41
C ARG A 195 -17.91 14.70 -10.40
N MET A 196 -16.75 14.18 -10.03
CA MET A 196 -16.65 13.02 -9.13
C MET A 196 -15.34 12.98 -8.36
N PHE A 197 -15.44 12.66 -7.07
CA PHE A 197 -14.31 12.36 -6.21
C PHE A 197 -14.35 10.92 -5.71
N LEU A 198 -13.20 10.26 -5.73
CA LEU A 198 -12.96 9.06 -4.97
C LEU A 198 -12.16 9.44 -3.74
N LEU A 199 -12.70 9.09 -2.57
CA LEU A 199 -12.05 9.37 -1.30
C LEU A 199 -11.79 8.06 -0.58
N ASN A 200 -10.57 7.94 -0.11
CA ASN A 200 -10.08 6.77 0.55
C ASN A 200 -9.39 7.16 1.84
N ALA A 201 -9.83 6.58 2.94
CA ALA A 201 -9.22 6.74 4.25
C ALA A 201 -8.95 5.37 4.86
N LEU A 202 -7.74 5.17 5.34
CA LEU A 202 -7.35 3.96 6.05
C LEU A 202 -6.80 4.31 7.43
N TYR A 203 -7.29 3.57 8.41
CA TYR A 203 -6.84 3.61 9.78
C TYR A 203 -6.38 2.21 10.22
N PHE A 204 -5.24 2.16 10.89
CA PHE A 204 -4.69 0.95 11.47
C PHE A 204 -4.31 1.20 12.93
N LYS A 205 -4.71 0.28 13.81
CA LYS A 205 -4.29 0.23 15.20
C LYS A 205 -3.93 -1.19 15.56
N GLY A 206 -2.71 -1.41 16.05
CA GLY A 206 -2.23 -2.73 16.44
C GLY A 206 -1.20 -2.63 17.55
N ALA A 207 -1.37 -3.41 18.62
CA ALA A 207 -0.38 -3.55 19.68
C ALA A 207 0.75 -4.49 19.22
N TRP A 208 2.01 -4.17 19.53
CA TRP A 208 3.12 -5.08 19.30
C TRP A 208 2.91 -6.40 20.03
N ARG A 209 3.29 -7.51 19.43
CA ARG A 209 3.30 -8.81 20.13
C ARG A 209 4.28 -8.77 21.30
N LYS A 210 5.42 -8.13 21.12
CA LYS A 210 6.40 -7.79 22.14
C LYS A 210 6.60 -6.27 22.13
N GLU A 211 6.09 -5.61 23.17
CA GLU A 211 6.20 -4.17 23.33
C GLU A 211 7.63 -3.76 23.67
N PHE A 212 8.02 -2.55 23.29
CA PHE A 212 9.28 -1.96 23.76
C PHE A 212 9.10 -1.52 25.23
N ASN A 213 10.17 -1.62 26.00
CA ASN A 213 10.19 -1.05 27.34
C ASN A 213 10.46 0.46 27.23
N GLU A 214 9.53 1.27 27.71
CA GLU A 214 9.65 2.74 27.69
C GLU A 214 10.95 3.23 28.38
N GLY A 215 11.42 2.52 29.42
CA GLY A 215 12.68 2.81 30.10
C GLY A 215 13.95 2.61 29.23
N ASN A 216 13.83 1.90 28.13
CA ASN A 216 14.93 1.68 27.19
C ASN A 216 14.91 2.68 26.00
N THR A 217 13.91 3.58 25.93
CA THR A 217 13.84 4.64 24.94
C THR A 217 14.76 5.77 25.34
N GLN A 218 15.65 6.17 24.43
CA GLN A 218 16.65 7.21 24.66
C GLN A 218 16.67 8.19 23.50
N GLU A 219 16.94 9.46 23.79
CA GLU A 219 17.20 10.46 22.76
C GLU A 219 18.51 10.11 22.02
N LYS A 220 18.40 9.83 20.72
CA LYS A 220 19.54 9.49 19.85
C LYS A 220 19.46 10.26 18.53
N PRO A 221 20.61 10.52 17.87
CA PRO A 221 20.61 11.18 16.58
C PRO A 221 20.03 10.27 15.48
N PHE A 222 19.21 10.86 14.64
CA PHE A 222 18.74 10.32 13.36
C PHE A 222 19.27 11.22 12.25
N THR A 223 19.91 10.65 11.23
CA THR A 223 20.45 11.38 10.08
C THR A 223 19.40 11.42 8.97
N CYS A 224 18.83 12.60 8.68
CA CYS A 224 17.89 12.82 7.60
C CYS A 224 18.54 12.68 6.23
N LYS A 225 17.73 12.65 5.17
CA LYS A 225 18.21 12.46 3.78
C LYS A 225 19.18 13.56 3.33
N ASP A 226 19.00 14.79 3.80
CA ASP A 226 19.86 15.94 3.51
C ASP A 226 21.17 15.95 4.34
N GLY A 227 21.40 14.95 5.18
CA GLY A 227 22.53 14.85 6.11
C GLY A 227 22.33 15.56 7.44
N THR A 228 21.20 16.27 7.64
CA THR A 228 20.87 16.92 8.91
C THR A 228 20.66 15.86 9.99
N LYS A 229 21.16 16.12 11.21
CA LYS A 229 20.94 15.25 12.36
C LYS A 229 19.90 15.84 13.29
N VAL A 230 18.87 15.06 13.59
CA VAL A 230 17.81 15.40 14.55
C VAL A 230 17.81 14.40 15.70
N ASN A 231 17.61 14.87 16.94
CA ASN A 231 17.42 13.96 18.06
C ASN A 231 16.00 13.45 18.09
N VAL A 232 15.86 12.14 18.30
CA VAL A 232 14.57 11.44 18.32
C VAL A 232 14.51 10.44 19.46
N PRO A 233 13.33 10.20 20.05
CA PRO A 233 13.14 9.12 21.02
C PRO A 233 13.32 7.76 20.32
N MET A 234 14.49 7.16 20.50
CA MET A 234 14.87 5.87 19.91
C MET A 234 14.50 4.73 20.86
N MET A 235 13.52 3.93 20.48
CA MET A 235 13.08 2.73 21.19
C MET A 235 14.06 1.59 20.95
N ASN A 236 14.39 0.81 21.96
CA ASN A 236 15.38 -0.27 21.86
C ASN A 236 14.83 -1.56 22.46
N GLN A 237 15.00 -2.69 21.75
CA GLN A 237 14.75 -4.02 22.29
C GLN A 237 15.54 -5.09 21.53
N SER A 238 15.86 -6.20 22.23
CA SER A 238 16.25 -7.46 21.58
C SER A 238 15.03 -8.34 21.42
N LEU A 239 14.81 -8.88 20.22
CA LEU A 239 13.71 -9.79 19.97
C LEU A 239 14.11 -10.90 18.99
N ARG A 240 13.50 -12.07 19.17
CA ARG A 240 13.63 -13.16 18.20
C ARG A 240 12.56 -12.99 17.13
N THR A 241 13.00 -12.73 15.88
CA THR A 241 12.10 -12.45 14.78
C THR A 241 12.68 -12.90 13.44
N SER A 242 11.86 -12.87 12.38
CA SER A 242 12.31 -13.09 11.01
C SER A 242 13.14 -11.90 10.52
N TYR A 243 14.29 -12.21 9.94
CA TYR A 243 15.26 -11.24 9.48
C TYR A 243 15.91 -11.67 8.16
N TYR A 244 16.23 -10.71 7.32
CA TYR A 244 16.98 -10.87 6.07
C TYR A 244 17.94 -9.70 5.91
N GLU A 245 19.10 -9.96 5.32
CA GLU A 245 20.02 -8.92 4.87
C GLU A 245 20.75 -9.33 3.60
N ASP A 246 21.03 -8.34 2.77
CA ASP A 246 21.94 -8.42 1.63
C ASP A 246 22.76 -7.12 1.51
N ASN A 247 23.44 -6.92 0.37
CA ASN A 247 24.25 -5.73 0.15
C ASN A 247 23.39 -4.45 -0.02
N ALA A 248 22.12 -4.57 -0.32
CA ALA A 248 21.23 -3.44 -0.58
C ALA A 248 20.43 -3.01 0.65
N MET A 249 20.03 -3.96 1.53
CA MET A 249 19.13 -3.66 2.63
C MET A 249 19.13 -4.72 3.74
N GLN A 250 18.57 -4.33 4.87
CA GLN A 250 18.12 -5.21 5.96
C GLN A 250 16.60 -5.21 6.02
N ILE A 251 15.97 -6.37 6.30
CA ILE A 251 14.54 -6.49 6.58
C ILE A 251 14.35 -7.19 7.92
N ALA A 252 13.56 -6.60 8.82
CA ALA A 252 13.14 -7.24 10.07
C ALA A 252 11.61 -7.21 10.21
N SER A 253 11.04 -8.30 10.70
CA SER A 253 9.63 -8.37 11.04
C SER A 253 9.38 -7.90 12.47
N MET A 254 8.42 -6.97 12.62
CA MET A 254 7.85 -6.57 13.90
C MET A 254 6.40 -7.03 13.97
N PRO A 255 6.13 -8.18 14.62
CA PRO A 255 4.77 -8.71 14.71
C PRO A 255 3.86 -7.87 15.59
N PHE A 256 2.64 -7.59 15.12
CA PHE A 256 1.53 -7.14 15.96
C PHE A 256 0.79 -8.34 16.57
N LYS A 257 0.06 -8.10 17.64
CA LYS A 257 -1.03 -8.98 18.07
C LYS A 257 -2.10 -8.95 16.96
N GLY A 258 -2.79 -10.06 16.70
CA GLY A 258 -3.91 -10.06 15.76
C GLY A 258 -3.61 -10.36 14.29
N GLY A 259 -2.44 -10.94 13.98
CA GLY A 259 -2.20 -11.53 12.65
C GLY A 259 -1.55 -10.62 11.62
N TYR A 260 -1.12 -9.43 12.01
CA TYR A 260 -0.39 -8.47 11.17
C TYR A 260 1.06 -8.32 11.61
N GLN A 261 1.88 -7.76 10.74
CA GLN A 261 3.26 -7.41 11.02
C GLN A 261 3.65 -6.09 10.36
N MET A 262 4.64 -5.42 10.93
CA MET A 262 5.37 -4.36 10.26
C MET A 262 6.71 -4.93 9.79
N LEU A 263 6.96 -4.88 8.51
CA LEU A 263 8.28 -5.16 7.94
C LEU A 263 9.05 -3.83 7.94
N LEU A 264 10.16 -3.80 8.63
CA LEU A 264 11.09 -2.67 8.66
C LEU A 264 12.17 -2.92 7.61
N ILE A 265 12.40 -1.98 6.72
CA ILE A 265 13.36 -2.10 5.63
C ILE A 265 14.35 -0.95 5.74
N LEU A 266 15.59 -1.27 6.07
CA LEU A 266 16.67 -0.31 6.18
C LEU A 266 17.61 -0.48 4.97
N PRO A 267 17.66 0.49 4.04
CA PRO A 267 18.61 0.44 2.94
C PRO A 267 20.06 0.52 3.47
N SER A 268 21.02 -0.07 2.75
CA SER A 268 22.44 0.17 3.04
C SER A 268 22.77 1.65 2.83
N GLU A 269 23.89 2.12 3.37
CA GLU A 269 24.27 3.54 3.25
C GLU A 269 24.55 3.94 1.79
N GLU A 270 24.89 2.98 0.95
CA GLU A 270 25.20 3.18 -0.47
C GLU A 270 23.96 3.09 -1.36
N THR A 271 22.86 2.51 -0.87
CA THR A 271 21.65 2.27 -1.66
C THR A 271 20.75 3.51 -1.67
N GLY A 272 20.62 4.14 -2.83
CA GLY A 272 19.70 5.25 -3.02
C GLY A 272 18.23 4.82 -3.16
N ASP A 273 17.28 5.77 -3.00
CA ASP A 273 15.84 5.51 -3.08
C ASP A 273 15.40 4.79 -4.38
N ALA A 274 15.98 5.20 -5.53
CA ALA A 274 15.65 4.61 -6.84
C ALA A 274 16.14 3.17 -6.96
N GLU A 275 17.34 2.88 -6.44
CA GLU A 275 17.92 1.54 -6.44
C GLU A 275 17.15 0.61 -5.49
N LEU A 276 16.82 1.10 -4.29
CA LEU A 276 15.98 0.37 -3.35
C LEU A 276 14.61 0.03 -3.97
N SER A 277 13.97 0.99 -4.64
CA SER A 277 12.68 0.75 -5.31
C SER A 277 12.76 -0.31 -6.40
N LYS A 278 13.85 -0.33 -7.18
CA LYS A 278 14.10 -1.38 -8.18
C LYS A 278 14.35 -2.74 -7.53
N HIS A 279 15.14 -2.75 -6.46
CA HIS A 279 15.44 -3.96 -5.73
C HIS A 279 14.16 -4.58 -5.15
N LEU A 280 13.31 -3.78 -4.53
CA LEU A 280 12.00 -4.21 -4.01
C LEU A 280 11.08 -4.71 -5.15
N ALA A 281 11.05 -4.04 -6.29
CA ALA A 281 10.23 -4.46 -7.44
C ALA A 281 10.59 -5.86 -7.96
N GLY A 282 11.88 -6.19 -7.98
CA GLY A 282 12.36 -7.47 -8.51
C GLY A 282 12.53 -8.57 -7.49
N ASN A 283 12.81 -8.23 -6.24
CA ASN A 283 13.33 -9.18 -5.25
C ASN A 283 12.55 -9.27 -3.93
N PHE A 284 11.58 -8.40 -3.69
CA PHE A 284 10.89 -8.34 -2.38
C PHE A 284 10.37 -9.69 -1.91
N ARG A 285 9.63 -10.40 -2.77
CA ARG A 285 9.09 -11.75 -2.44
C ARG A 285 10.20 -12.76 -2.15
N ASN A 286 11.28 -12.72 -2.93
CA ASN A 286 12.44 -13.59 -2.71
C ASN A 286 13.15 -13.28 -1.39
N SER A 287 13.31 -11.99 -1.06
CA SER A 287 13.90 -11.56 0.21
C SER A 287 13.08 -12.04 1.39
N LEU A 288 11.73 -11.93 1.32
CA LEU A 288 10.85 -12.46 2.37
C LEU A 288 10.94 -13.98 2.50
N ALA A 289 11.03 -14.72 1.39
CA ALA A 289 11.18 -16.18 1.41
C ALA A 289 12.53 -16.65 2.02
N GLN A 290 13.54 -15.80 1.98
CA GLN A 290 14.87 -16.07 2.55
C GLN A 290 15.04 -15.58 3.99
N MET A 291 14.02 -14.94 4.58
CA MET A 291 14.07 -14.51 5.97
C MET A 291 14.29 -15.71 6.90
N THR A 292 15.24 -15.59 7.82
CA THR A 292 15.52 -16.59 8.86
C THR A 292 15.19 -16.03 10.24
N THR A 293 14.85 -16.91 11.17
CA THR A 293 14.58 -16.49 12.55
C THR A 293 15.89 -16.38 13.33
N CYS A 294 16.24 -15.17 13.74
CA CYS A 294 17.41 -14.89 14.57
C CYS A 294 17.08 -13.93 15.71
N GLU A 295 18.03 -13.65 16.59
CA GLU A 295 17.93 -12.59 17.58
C GLU A 295 18.36 -11.27 16.96
N VAL A 296 17.48 -10.25 17.02
CA VAL A 296 17.74 -8.92 16.47
C VAL A 296 17.74 -7.88 17.58
N ASP A 297 18.87 -7.17 17.72
CA ASP A 297 18.94 -5.94 18.49
C ASP A 297 18.39 -4.80 17.63
N LEU A 298 17.16 -4.41 17.89
CA LEU A 298 16.44 -3.40 17.12
C LEU A 298 16.44 -2.07 17.84
N SER A 299 16.87 -1.02 17.12
CA SER A 299 16.64 0.38 17.50
C SER A 299 15.74 1.04 16.46
N MET A 300 14.60 1.59 16.88
CA MET A 300 13.62 2.22 16.01
C MET A 300 13.11 3.53 16.64
N PRO A 301 13.07 4.65 15.90
CA PRO A 301 12.52 5.89 16.43
C PRO A 301 11.01 5.78 16.65
N ARG A 302 10.46 6.48 17.65
CA ARG A 302 9.06 6.86 17.62
C ARG A 302 8.83 7.75 16.41
N PHE A 303 7.73 7.55 15.70
CA PHE A 303 7.37 8.44 14.61
C PHE A 303 5.86 8.54 14.43
N LYS A 304 5.46 9.63 13.80
CA LYS A 304 4.09 9.86 13.37
C LYS A 304 4.14 10.36 11.92
N SER A 305 3.25 9.85 11.09
CA SER A 305 3.09 10.31 9.72
C SER A 305 1.62 10.58 9.44
N GLU A 306 1.32 11.80 9.02
CA GLU A 306 0.05 12.19 8.42
C GLU A 306 0.34 12.63 6.99
N PHE A 307 -0.14 11.85 6.02
CA PHE A 307 0.17 12.08 4.62
C PHE A 307 -1.10 12.17 3.78
N SER A 308 -1.19 13.20 2.95
CA SER A 308 -2.28 13.42 2.02
C SER A 308 -1.73 13.57 0.61
N THR A 309 -2.30 12.84 -0.34
CA THR A 309 -1.86 12.88 -1.73
C THR A 309 -3.00 12.68 -2.70
N SER A 310 -2.85 13.26 -3.89
CA SER A 310 -3.61 12.88 -5.07
C SER A 310 -2.92 11.72 -5.77
N LEU A 311 -3.68 10.68 -6.05
CA LEU A 311 -3.22 9.52 -6.81
C LEU A 311 -3.45 9.68 -8.32
N LYS A 312 -4.02 10.82 -8.78
CA LYS A 312 -4.38 11.04 -10.18
C LYS A 312 -3.18 10.87 -11.13
N GLU A 313 -2.12 11.63 -10.92
CA GLU A 313 -0.96 11.58 -11.82
C GLU A 313 -0.18 10.24 -11.71
N PRO A 314 0.06 9.66 -10.51
CA PRO A 314 0.57 8.30 -10.40
C PRO A 314 -0.24 7.27 -11.20
N LEU A 315 -1.57 7.28 -11.09
CA LEU A 315 -2.44 6.33 -11.78
C LEU A 315 -2.46 6.54 -13.30
N LYS A 316 -2.41 7.78 -13.77
CA LYS A 316 -2.24 8.08 -15.19
C LYS A 316 -0.91 7.52 -15.70
N THR A 317 0.16 7.70 -14.96
CA THR A 317 1.49 7.15 -15.28
C THR A 317 1.47 5.61 -15.31
N MET A 318 0.65 4.98 -14.47
CA MET A 318 0.44 3.54 -14.46
C MET A 318 -0.48 3.03 -15.58
N GLY A 319 -1.03 3.92 -16.42
CA GLY A 319 -1.81 3.59 -17.62
C GLY A 319 -3.32 3.80 -17.50
N ALA A 320 -3.84 4.31 -16.38
CA ALA A 320 -5.27 4.62 -16.22
C ALA A 320 -5.63 6.04 -16.70
N GLU A 321 -4.98 6.56 -17.73
CA GLU A 321 -5.12 7.95 -18.17
C GLU A 321 -6.55 8.30 -18.58
N ARG A 322 -7.21 7.37 -19.31
CA ARG A 322 -8.54 7.60 -19.88
C ARG A 322 -9.60 7.89 -18.81
N ALA A 323 -9.48 7.27 -17.64
CA ALA A 323 -10.40 7.47 -16.53
C ALA A 323 -10.48 8.94 -16.01
N PHE A 324 -9.48 9.76 -16.33
CA PHE A 324 -9.32 11.14 -15.85
C PHE A 324 -9.54 12.21 -16.93
N GLY A 325 -10.04 11.83 -18.09
CA GLY A 325 -10.26 12.73 -19.23
C GLY A 325 -11.67 12.64 -19.82
N ASP A 326 -11.99 13.56 -20.72
CA ASP A 326 -13.32 13.67 -21.34
C ASP A 326 -13.72 12.45 -22.19
N ASN A 327 -12.76 11.59 -22.55
CA ASN A 327 -12.99 10.34 -23.28
C ASN A 327 -13.25 9.15 -22.33
N ALA A 328 -13.42 9.37 -21.03
CA ALA A 328 -13.72 8.33 -20.08
C ALA A 328 -15.08 7.67 -20.39
N GLN A 329 -15.11 6.36 -20.24
CA GLN A 329 -16.27 5.51 -20.48
C GLN A 329 -16.78 4.97 -19.13
N PHE A 330 -17.69 5.73 -18.52
CA PHE A 330 -18.33 5.37 -17.25
C PHE A 330 -19.83 5.19 -17.41
N ASP A 331 -20.22 4.55 -18.53
CA ASP A 331 -21.63 4.32 -18.87
C ASP A 331 -22.35 3.46 -17.83
N GLY A 332 -21.63 2.68 -17.05
CA GLY A 332 -22.18 1.95 -15.90
C GLY A 332 -22.50 2.84 -14.70
N ILE A 333 -21.93 4.06 -14.63
CA ILE A 333 -22.17 5.04 -13.55
C ILE A 333 -23.30 5.99 -13.93
N SER A 334 -23.25 6.59 -15.13
CA SER A 334 -24.19 7.61 -15.58
C SER A 334 -24.32 7.62 -17.09
N ASP A 335 -25.48 8.03 -17.61
CA ASP A 335 -25.67 8.28 -19.04
C ASP A 335 -25.10 9.65 -19.45
N THR A 336 -24.83 10.52 -18.49
CA THR A 336 -24.13 11.80 -18.74
C THR A 336 -22.61 11.56 -18.68
N PRO A 337 -21.85 12.00 -19.67
CA PRO A 337 -20.40 11.85 -19.68
C PRO A 337 -19.73 12.41 -18.42
N LEU A 338 -18.95 11.59 -17.77
CA LEU A 338 -18.21 11.96 -16.56
C LEU A 338 -16.80 11.35 -16.56
N PHE A 339 -15.93 11.93 -15.78
CA PHE A 339 -14.60 11.41 -15.52
C PHE A 339 -14.24 11.59 -14.02
N ILE A 340 -13.18 10.95 -13.58
CA ILE A 340 -12.65 11.11 -12.22
C ILE A 340 -11.87 12.42 -12.16
N ASP A 341 -12.33 13.39 -11.38
CA ASP A 341 -11.59 14.65 -11.17
C ASP A 341 -10.33 14.40 -10.35
N ASN A 342 -10.46 13.63 -9.28
CA ASN A 342 -9.35 13.28 -8.41
C ASN A 342 -9.60 11.99 -7.63
N VAL A 343 -8.50 11.32 -7.26
CA VAL A 343 -8.46 10.22 -6.30
C VAL A 343 -7.59 10.68 -5.15
N ILE A 344 -8.20 10.95 -4.01
CA ILE A 344 -7.51 11.50 -2.85
C ILE A 344 -7.37 10.43 -1.78
N GLN A 345 -6.15 10.20 -1.37
CA GLN A 345 -5.84 9.33 -0.25
C GLN A 345 -5.24 10.15 0.88
N LYS A 346 -5.75 9.93 2.09
CA LYS A 346 -5.16 10.43 3.31
C LYS A 346 -4.92 9.29 4.27
N THR A 347 -3.70 9.20 4.80
CA THR A 347 -3.26 8.16 5.72
C THR A 347 -2.77 8.79 7.02
N TYR A 348 -2.90 8.03 8.09
CA TYR A 348 -2.38 8.36 9.41
C TYR A 348 -1.77 7.13 10.03
N ILE A 349 -0.56 7.24 10.55
CA ILE A 349 0.08 6.23 11.37
C ILE A 349 0.85 6.91 12.51
N SER A 350 0.81 6.30 13.69
CA SER A 350 1.62 6.72 14.84
C SER A 350 2.21 5.47 15.47
N VAL A 351 3.52 5.43 15.63
CA VAL A 351 4.28 4.28 16.14
C VAL A 351 5.00 4.67 17.41
N ASP A 352 4.75 3.90 18.46
CA ASP A 352 5.36 4.04 19.77
C ASP A 352 5.74 2.67 20.36
N GLU A 353 6.11 2.63 21.64
CA GLU A 353 6.54 1.42 22.35
C GLU A 353 5.46 0.35 22.44
N LYS A 354 4.20 0.70 22.40
CA LYS A 354 3.06 -0.20 22.55
C LYS A 354 2.58 -0.77 21.23
N GLY A 355 2.85 -0.05 20.12
CA GLY A 355 2.41 -0.47 18.79
C GLY A 355 2.19 0.67 17.82
N ALA A 356 1.38 0.40 16.79
CA ALA A 356 0.78 1.42 15.97
C ALA A 356 -0.56 1.80 16.61
N GLU A 357 -0.65 3.00 17.21
CA GLU A 357 -1.84 3.52 17.94
C GLU A 357 -2.39 2.62 19.07
N ALA A 358 -1.54 1.89 19.79
CA ALA A 358 -1.99 0.98 20.84
C ALA A 358 -2.44 1.72 22.11
N ALA A 359 -3.57 1.26 22.69
CA ALA A 359 -3.97 1.59 24.04
C ALA A 359 -3.32 0.61 25.02
N ALA A 360 -2.94 1.09 26.23
CA ALA A 360 -2.21 0.28 27.19
C ALA A 360 -3.00 -0.95 27.66
N VAL A 361 -2.42 -2.13 27.46
CA VAL A 361 -2.76 -3.36 28.17
C VAL A 361 -1.47 -3.88 28.80
N THR A 362 -1.37 -3.85 30.11
CA THR A 362 -0.20 -4.32 30.84
C THR A 362 -0.14 -5.85 30.81
N ALA A 363 0.82 -6.43 30.06
CA ALA A 363 1.10 -7.84 30.11
C ALA A 363 2.37 -8.11 30.92
N ILE A 364 2.26 -8.94 31.96
CA ILE A 364 3.39 -9.44 32.74
C ILE A 364 3.93 -10.67 32.02
N SER A 365 5.15 -10.60 31.48
CA SER A 365 5.83 -11.75 30.89
C SER A 365 6.66 -12.48 31.91
N MET A 366 6.40 -13.77 32.12
CA MET A 366 7.26 -14.69 32.88
C MET A 366 8.30 -15.28 31.92
N ALA A 367 9.57 -15.12 32.26
CA ALA A 367 10.66 -15.74 31.52
C ALA A 367 10.91 -17.18 32.01
N LEU A 368 10.84 -18.14 31.09
CA LEU A 368 11.33 -19.49 31.31
C LEU A 368 12.83 -19.55 30.96
N THR A 369 13.65 -19.90 31.94
CA THR A 369 15.10 -20.10 31.77
C THR A 369 15.40 -21.49 31.23
N SER A 370 15.58 -21.62 29.94
CA SER A 370 16.28 -22.73 29.31
C SER A 370 17.59 -22.21 28.72
N MET A 371 18.70 -23.00 28.85
CA MET A 371 19.98 -22.59 28.26
C MET A 371 19.83 -22.39 26.75
N PRO A 372 20.09 -21.17 26.23
CA PRO A 372 19.96 -20.92 24.82
C PRO A 372 21.14 -21.57 24.05
N ARG A 373 20.81 -22.22 22.94
CA ARG A 373 21.82 -22.44 21.89
C ARG A 373 22.30 -21.09 21.40
N PRO A 374 23.59 -20.92 21.02
CA PRO A 374 24.05 -19.66 20.42
C PRO A 374 23.16 -19.34 19.20
N VAL A 375 22.34 -18.32 19.31
CA VAL A 375 21.53 -17.81 18.21
C VAL A 375 22.35 -16.68 17.59
N GLU A 376 22.48 -16.68 16.28
CA GLU A 376 23.10 -15.57 15.57
C GLU A 376 22.40 -14.27 15.94
N LYS A 377 23.18 -13.26 16.34
CA LYS A 377 22.68 -11.98 16.79
C LYS A 377 22.91 -10.94 15.69
N LYS A 378 21.85 -10.32 15.22
CA LYS A 378 21.88 -9.28 14.21
C LYS A 378 21.58 -7.92 14.86
N VAL A 379 22.07 -6.85 14.26
CA VAL A 379 21.83 -5.47 14.71
C VAL A 379 21.14 -4.70 13.60
N MET A 380 19.98 -4.11 13.91
CA MET A 380 19.27 -3.22 13.00
C MET A 380 19.01 -1.88 13.69
N ASN A 381 19.67 -0.84 13.22
CA ASN A 381 19.58 0.49 13.79
C ASN A 381 18.96 1.48 12.80
N LEU A 382 17.68 1.80 12.97
CA LEU A 382 16.91 2.70 12.12
C LEU A 382 17.22 4.17 12.45
N ASN A 383 18.48 4.56 12.29
CA ASN A 383 19.01 5.89 12.57
C ASN A 383 19.19 6.79 11.33
N ARG A 384 18.61 6.37 10.20
CA ARG A 384 18.59 7.03 8.89
C ARG A 384 17.31 6.69 8.16
N PRO A 385 17.00 7.30 7.00
CA PRO A 385 15.77 7.02 6.27
C PRO A 385 15.53 5.53 6.03
N PHE A 386 14.33 5.08 6.37
CA PHE A 386 13.92 3.67 6.25
C PHE A 386 12.50 3.57 5.73
N LEU A 387 12.16 2.39 5.21
CA LEU A 387 10.80 2.05 4.82
C LEU A 387 10.15 1.14 5.86
N TYR A 388 8.83 1.21 5.92
CA TYR A 388 8.02 0.23 6.63
C TYR A 388 6.85 -0.24 5.78
N ILE A 389 6.46 -1.50 5.94
CA ILE A 389 5.29 -2.08 5.30
C ILE A 389 4.43 -2.73 6.38
N ILE A 390 3.15 -2.34 6.50
CA ILE A 390 2.19 -3.05 7.35
C ILE A 390 1.41 -4.03 6.46
N THR A 391 1.44 -5.30 6.85
CA THR A 391 0.89 -6.38 6.04
C THR A 391 0.42 -7.54 6.93
N ASP A 392 -0.37 -8.47 6.37
CA ASP A 392 -0.60 -9.77 6.98
C ASP A 392 0.71 -10.61 7.00
N TYR A 393 0.72 -11.72 7.72
CA TYR A 393 1.95 -12.53 7.83
C TYR A 393 2.42 -13.14 6.52
N ALA A 394 1.51 -13.39 5.58
CA ALA A 394 1.85 -13.89 4.24
C ALA A 394 2.40 -12.79 3.32
N ALA A 395 2.31 -11.54 3.74
CA ALA A 395 2.63 -10.34 2.95
C ALA A 395 1.82 -10.24 1.64
N GLU A 396 0.61 -10.82 1.62
CA GLU A 396 -0.29 -10.76 0.48
C GLU A 396 -1.08 -9.46 0.45
N LYS A 397 -1.44 -8.93 1.63
CA LYS A 397 -2.22 -7.70 1.78
C LYS A 397 -1.34 -6.58 2.29
N ILE A 398 -0.84 -5.75 1.39
CA ILE A 398 -0.05 -4.56 1.77
C ILE A 398 -1.02 -3.45 2.18
N LEU A 399 -1.24 -3.32 3.50
CA LEU A 399 -2.13 -2.32 4.07
C LEU A 399 -1.53 -0.92 3.97
N PHE A 400 -0.28 -0.78 4.39
CA PHE A 400 0.48 0.46 4.30
C PHE A 400 1.88 0.20 3.78
N ILE A 401 2.40 1.16 3.07
CA ILE A 401 3.83 1.33 2.84
C ILE A 401 4.18 2.79 3.09
N GLY A 402 5.28 3.01 3.81
CA GLY A 402 5.74 4.35 4.09
C GLY A 402 7.26 4.46 4.17
N LYS A 403 7.72 5.68 3.99
CA LYS A 403 9.10 6.12 4.23
C LYS A 403 9.11 7.08 5.41
N VAL A 404 10.04 6.88 6.32
CA VAL A 404 10.37 7.81 7.39
C VAL A 404 11.71 8.45 7.04
N GLY A 405 11.68 9.65 6.53
CA GLY A 405 12.87 10.46 6.23
C GLY A 405 13.29 11.36 7.38
N ASN A 406 12.30 11.77 8.20
CA ASN A 406 12.49 12.57 9.40
C ASN A 406 11.44 12.22 10.46
N PRO A 407 11.76 11.51 11.54
CA PRO A 407 10.79 11.11 12.55
C PRO A 407 10.09 12.28 13.27
N ASN A 408 10.68 13.48 13.25
CA ASN A 408 10.12 14.70 13.86
C ASN A 408 9.18 15.48 12.91
N GLU A 409 9.12 15.14 11.62
CA GLU A 409 8.16 15.72 10.68
C GLU A 409 6.74 15.26 11.05
N LYS A 410 5.80 16.21 11.08
CA LYS A 410 4.39 15.95 11.44
C LYS A 410 3.51 15.91 10.19
#